data_c46419978c0af8f8fbdb8ae9faa88eb2
#
_entry.id   c46419978c0af8f8fbdb8ae9faa88eb2
#
_cell.length_a   1.000
_cell.length_b   1.000
_cell.length_c   1.000
_cell.angle_alpha   90.00
_cell.angle_beta   90.00
_cell.angle_gamma   90.00
#
_symmetry.space_group_name_H-M   'P 1'
#
loop_
_entity.id
_entity.type
_entity.pdbx_description
1 polymer ?
#
loop_
_entity_poly.entity_id
_entity_poly.type
_entity_poly.pdbx_seq_one_letter_code
_entity_poly.pdbx_strand_id
1 'polypeptide(L)'
;VCDHRRVPTDEQNLVFRTAQLLREVAGTDRGVEIEVRKRIPPASGLGGGSSDAAVTLLGLAQMWKLRLDHAQLLELAAHVGSDVPFFLVGGAALATGRGERLRYLPTLPATWVVLACPDAEVSTAWAYANLDLARVPRRPNTQRLVEALRAEDVAAVARELCNVFEPLVSERYPQVQELKRRLLEAGALGASMTGTGPAVFGLFPGEAEARRAWEALRASADAEVVLTRTFAELER
;
A
#
# COMPACT_ATOMS: atom_id res chain seq x y z
N VAL A 1 21.06 3.05 -6.95
CA VAL A 1 21.44 1.78 -6.28
C VAL A 1 20.29 1.31 -5.42
N CYS A 2 20.02 0.00 -5.37
CA CYS A 2 19.01 -0.58 -4.47
C CYS A 2 19.61 -1.78 -3.71
N ASP A 3 19.32 -1.89 -2.41
CA ASP A 3 19.80 -2.98 -1.56
C ASP A 3 19.02 -4.29 -1.72
N HIS A 4 17.92 -4.28 -2.46
CA HIS A 4 17.05 -5.45 -2.64
C HIS A 4 17.19 -6.05 -4.05
N ARG A 5 17.57 -7.34 -4.13
CA ARG A 5 17.89 -8.05 -5.38
C ARG A 5 16.73 -8.12 -6.40
N ARG A 6 15.47 -8.11 -5.94
CA ARG A 6 14.27 -8.20 -6.80
C ARG A 6 13.83 -6.84 -7.34
N VAL A 7 14.46 -5.74 -6.94
CA VAL A 7 14.11 -4.39 -7.40
C VAL A 7 15.08 -4.00 -8.51
N PRO A 8 14.58 -3.76 -9.74
CA PRO A 8 15.43 -3.32 -10.83
C PRO A 8 16.06 -1.97 -10.53
N THR A 9 17.23 -1.69 -11.12
CA THR A 9 17.95 -0.41 -10.98
C THR A 9 17.97 0.39 -12.28
N ASP A 10 17.13 0.03 -13.23
CA ASP A 10 16.97 0.61 -14.56
C ASP A 10 15.59 1.26 -14.75
N GLU A 11 15.19 1.44 -15.99
CA GLU A 11 13.92 2.06 -16.41
C GLU A 11 12.65 1.33 -15.91
N GLN A 12 12.76 0.11 -15.42
CA GLN A 12 11.64 -0.62 -14.83
C GLN A 12 11.36 -0.14 -13.40
N ASN A 13 12.32 0.52 -12.76
CA ASN A 13 12.17 1.08 -11.41
C ASN A 13 11.42 2.42 -11.45
N LEU A 14 10.35 2.54 -10.64
CA LEU A 14 9.60 3.79 -10.56
C LEU A 14 10.43 4.98 -10.08
N VAL A 15 11.42 4.77 -9.21
CA VAL A 15 12.36 5.80 -8.75
C VAL A 15 13.17 6.34 -9.92
N PHE A 16 13.71 5.45 -10.76
CA PHE A 16 14.47 5.83 -11.96
C PHE A 16 13.59 6.62 -12.94
N ARG A 17 12.41 6.11 -13.24
CA ARG A 17 11.41 6.76 -14.11
C ARG A 17 11.03 8.16 -13.60
N THR A 18 10.84 8.28 -12.29
CA THR A 18 10.54 9.58 -11.66
C THR A 18 11.66 10.59 -11.86
N ALA A 19 12.90 10.17 -11.64
CA ALA A 19 14.07 11.04 -11.83
C ALA A 19 14.23 11.46 -13.30
N GLN A 20 14.02 10.55 -14.23
CA GLN A 20 14.07 10.83 -15.66
C GLN A 20 12.96 11.80 -16.08
N LEU A 21 11.71 11.56 -15.70
CA LEU A 21 10.58 12.44 -15.98
C LEU A 21 10.82 13.86 -15.45
N LEU A 22 11.28 13.99 -14.20
CA LEU A 22 11.56 15.31 -13.64
C LEU A 22 12.72 16.02 -14.31
N ARG A 23 13.74 15.31 -14.75
CA ARG A 23 14.86 15.89 -15.50
C ARG A 23 14.39 16.48 -16.84
N GLU A 24 13.50 15.77 -17.53
CA GLU A 24 12.87 16.23 -18.77
C GLU A 24 12.02 17.49 -18.53
N VAL A 25 11.13 17.46 -17.53
CA VAL A 25 10.28 18.61 -17.16
C VAL A 25 11.10 19.82 -16.72
N ALA A 26 12.19 19.59 -16.01
CA ALA A 26 13.08 20.66 -15.55
C ALA A 26 13.97 21.22 -16.66
N GLY A 27 14.07 20.55 -17.81
CA GLY A 27 15.00 20.92 -18.90
C GLY A 27 16.45 20.99 -18.42
N THR A 28 16.86 20.08 -17.54
CA THR A 28 18.17 20.10 -16.89
C THR A 28 19.01 18.88 -17.23
N ASP A 29 20.32 19.09 -17.42
CA ASP A 29 21.29 18.00 -17.56
C ASP A 29 21.90 17.54 -16.23
N ARG A 30 21.37 18.03 -15.09
CA ARG A 30 21.85 17.63 -13.77
C ARG A 30 21.59 16.15 -13.55
N GLY A 31 22.65 15.43 -13.16
CA GLY A 31 22.55 14.06 -12.70
C GLY A 31 22.12 13.97 -11.24
N VAL A 32 21.73 12.78 -10.82
CA VAL A 32 21.44 12.44 -9.41
C VAL A 32 21.84 11.00 -9.17
N GLU A 33 22.39 10.73 -8.01
CA GLU A 33 22.55 9.38 -7.48
C GLU A 33 21.52 9.15 -6.39
N ILE A 34 20.76 8.05 -6.51
CA ILE A 34 19.70 7.71 -5.57
C ILE A 34 20.00 6.33 -4.98
N GLU A 35 20.08 6.27 -3.66
CA GLU A 35 20.14 5.03 -2.91
C GLU A 35 18.76 4.68 -2.35
N VAL A 36 18.24 3.50 -2.69
CA VAL A 36 16.97 2.97 -2.20
C VAL A 36 17.24 1.83 -1.23
N ARG A 37 16.83 2.00 0.03
CA ARG A 37 16.88 0.97 1.06
C ARG A 37 15.48 0.44 1.32
N LYS A 38 15.19 -0.76 0.79
CA LYS A 38 13.85 -1.34 0.85
C LYS A 38 13.54 -1.93 2.22
N ARG A 39 12.47 -1.40 2.82
CA ARG A 39 11.87 -1.96 4.05
C ARG A 39 10.50 -2.57 3.79
N ILE A 40 9.76 -2.03 2.83
CA ILE A 40 8.50 -2.62 2.39
C ILE A 40 8.82 -3.67 1.34
N PRO A 41 8.41 -4.94 1.53
CA PRO A 41 8.69 -6.01 0.59
C PRO A 41 8.17 -5.68 -0.82
N PRO A 42 8.96 -5.86 -1.87
CA PRO A 42 8.51 -5.68 -3.25
C PRO A 42 7.38 -6.65 -3.59
N ALA A 43 6.48 -6.24 -4.50
CA ALA A 43 5.34 -7.04 -4.97
C ALA A 43 4.42 -7.58 -3.86
N SER A 44 4.35 -6.88 -2.72
CA SER A 44 3.54 -7.26 -1.55
C SER A 44 2.12 -6.67 -1.55
N GLY A 45 1.79 -5.76 -2.47
CA GLY A 45 0.52 -5.02 -2.44
C GLY A 45 0.49 -3.85 -1.44
N LEU A 46 1.64 -3.48 -0.85
CA LEU A 46 1.77 -2.40 0.15
C LEU A 46 2.15 -1.04 -0.46
N GLY A 47 2.27 -0.94 -1.78
CA GLY A 47 2.57 0.32 -2.46
C GLY A 47 3.99 0.86 -2.27
N GLY A 48 4.95 0.04 -1.80
CA GLY A 48 6.31 0.48 -1.47
C GLY A 48 7.05 1.15 -2.62
N GLY A 49 6.92 0.64 -3.85
CA GLY A 49 7.52 1.27 -5.04
C GLY A 49 6.91 2.62 -5.37
N SER A 50 5.60 2.78 -5.22
CA SER A 50 4.89 4.04 -5.44
C SER A 50 5.23 5.07 -4.36
N SER A 51 5.42 4.63 -3.12
CA SER A 51 5.90 5.47 -2.01
C SER A 51 7.32 5.97 -2.28
N ASP A 52 8.25 5.10 -2.72
CA ASP A 52 9.61 5.49 -3.08
C ASP A 52 9.61 6.53 -4.23
N ALA A 53 8.75 6.32 -5.23
CA ALA A 53 8.60 7.25 -6.36
C ALA A 53 8.07 8.63 -5.92
N ALA A 54 7.07 8.67 -5.05
CA ALA A 54 6.51 9.92 -4.53
C ALA A 54 7.55 10.72 -3.75
N VAL A 55 8.31 10.08 -2.86
CA VAL A 55 9.40 10.73 -2.12
C VAL A 55 10.51 11.20 -3.09
N THR A 56 10.82 10.43 -4.10
CA THR A 56 11.79 10.83 -5.15
C THR A 56 11.31 12.08 -5.90
N LEU A 57 10.04 12.13 -6.27
CA LEU A 57 9.43 13.29 -6.95
C LEU A 57 9.57 14.55 -6.09
N LEU A 58 9.19 14.50 -4.83
CA LEU A 58 9.29 15.63 -3.91
C LEU A 58 10.74 16.05 -3.65
N GLY A 59 11.61 15.08 -3.36
CA GLY A 59 13.03 15.34 -3.07
C GLY A 59 13.77 15.98 -4.22
N LEU A 60 13.55 15.49 -5.44
CA LEU A 60 14.18 16.05 -6.63
C LEU A 60 13.61 17.41 -7.03
N ALA A 61 12.28 17.61 -6.89
CA ALA A 61 11.66 18.90 -7.11
C ALA A 61 12.27 19.96 -6.17
N GLN A 62 12.49 19.63 -4.92
CA GLN A 62 13.15 20.50 -3.95
C GLN A 62 14.63 20.70 -4.28
N MET A 63 15.38 19.63 -4.57
CA MET A 63 16.83 19.66 -4.87
C MET A 63 17.13 20.52 -6.10
N TRP A 64 16.32 20.39 -7.15
CA TRP A 64 16.48 21.15 -8.41
C TRP A 64 15.77 22.51 -8.35
N LYS A 65 15.13 22.86 -7.22
CA LYS A 65 14.40 24.12 -6.99
C LYS A 65 13.30 24.36 -8.02
N LEU A 66 12.58 23.32 -8.39
CA LEU A 66 11.47 23.41 -9.32
C LEU A 66 10.27 24.07 -8.62
N ARG A 67 9.65 25.02 -9.32
CA ARG A 67 8.42 25.69 -8.84
C ARG A 67 7.20 24.93 -9.37
N LEU A 68 6.94 23.75 -8.80
CA LEU A 68 5.77 22.95 -9.12
C LEU A 68 4.69 23.19 -8.07
N ASP A 69 3.48 23.51 -8.53
CA ASP A 69 2.32 23.54 -7.66
C ASP A 69 1.79 22.12 -7.35
N HIS A 70 0.83 22.02 -6.45
CA HIS A 70 0.26 20.74 -6.03
C HIS A 70 -0.39 19.95 -7.19
N ALA A 71 -1.07 20.65 -8.10
CA ALA A 71 -1.74 20.02 -9.25
C ALA A 71 -0.71 19.43 -10.22
N GLN A 72 0.36 20.15 -10.49
CA GLN A 72 1.47 19.69 -11.32
C GLN A 72 2.18 18.47 -10.69
N LEU A 73 2.39 18.47 -9.37
CA LEU A 73 2.96 17.31 -8.67
C LEU A 73 2.07 16.08 -8.79
N LEU A 74 0.75 16.23 -8.62
CA LEU A 74 -0.21 15.13 -8.79
C LEU A 74 -0.23 14.60 -10.22
N GLU A 75 -0.18 15.48 -11.22
CA GLU A 75 -0.13 15.10 -12.62
C GLU A 75 1.13 14.30 -12.95
N LEU A 76 2.32 14.78 -12.54
CA LEU A 76 3.57 14.07 -12.70
C LEU A 76 3.57 12.72 -11.99
N ALA A 77 3.06 12.69 -10.77
CA ALA A 77 2.90 11.44 -10.01
C ALA A 77 2.04 10.41 -10.74
N ALA A 78 0.91 10.85 -11.33
CA ALA A 78 0.02 9.98 -12.11
C ALA A 78 0.65 9.43 -13.39
N HIS A 79 1.58 10.17 -14.01
CA HIS A 79 2.39 9.69 -15.14
C HIS A 79 3.38 8.59 -14.74
N VAL A 80 3.92 8.65 -13.52
CA VAL A 80 4.83 7.63 -13.01
C VAL A 80 4.09 6.34 -12.68
N GLY A 81 2.93 6.44 -11.98
CA GLY A 81 2.12 5.29 -11.62
C GLY A 81 0.82 5.70 -10.92
N SER A 82 -0.22 4.87 -11.08
CA SER A 82 -1.58 5.16 -10.59
C SER A 82 -1.66 5.39 -9.08
N ASP A 83 -0.83 4.71 -8.29
CA ASP A 83 -0.84 4.82 -6.83
C ASP A 83 0.08 5.93 -6.31
N VAL A 84 0.98 6.48 -7.15
CA VAL A 84 1.97 7.48 -6.71
C VAL A 84 1.31 8.77 -6.18
N PRO A 85 0.23 9.29 -6.79
CA PRO A 85 -0.45 10.49 -6.28
C PRO A 85 -0.92 10.35 -4.83
N PHE A 86 -1.37 9.17 -4.41
CA PHE A 86 -1.79 8.92 -3.02
C PHE A 86 -0.66 9.17 -2.03
N PHE A 87 0.57 8.75 -2.35
CA PHE A 87 1.73 8.88 -1.47
C PHE A 87 2.31 10.30 -1.39
N LEU A 88 1.85 11.23 -2.23
CA LEU A 88 2.20 12.66 -2.08
C LEU A 88 1.46 13.32 -0.91
N VAL A 89 0.30 12.79 -0.55
CA VAL A 89 -0.56 13.38 0.49
C VAL A 89 -0.71 12.44 1.70
N GLY A 90 -0.86 11.15 1.46
CA GLY A 90 -1.07 10.14 2.50
C GLY A 90 -2.49 10.15 3.09
N GLY A 91 -2.64 9.61 4.29
CA GLY A 91 -3.92 9.53 4.99
C GLY A 91 -4.84 8.44 4.45
N ALA A 92 -6.15 8.75 4.32
CA ALA A 92 -7.14 7.87 3.71
C ALA A 92 -7.78 8.55 2.49
N ALA A 93 -7.96 7.79 1.41
CA ALA A 93 -8.59 8.29 0.19
C ALA A 93 -9.42 7.22 -0.49
N LEU A 94 -10.51 7.65 -1.13
CA LEU A 94 -11.22 6.86 -2.12
C LEU A 94 -10.61 7.12 -3.49
N ALA A 95 -9.96 6.11 -4.04
CA ALA A 95 -9.41 6.14 -5.38
C ALA A 95 -10.42 5.61 -6.40
N THR A 96 -10.55 6.29 -7.53
CA THR A 96 -11.41 5.91 -8.65
C THR A 96 -10.65 6.03 -9.97
N GLY A 97 -11.29 5.62 -11.08
CA GLY A 97 -10.57 5.52 -12.36
C GLY A 97 -9.64 4.32 -12.35
N ARG A 98 -8.37 4.51 -12.68
CA ARG A 98 -7.30 3.50 -12.54
C ARG A 98 -6.60 3.56 -11.18
N GLY A 99 -7.05 4.46 -10.25
CA GLY A 99 -6.47 4.74 -8.95
C GLY A 99 -5.95 6.19 -8.80
N GLU A 100 -5.88 6.95 -9.89
CA GLU A 100 -5.34 8.31 -9.93
C GLU A 100 -6.30 9.40 -9.44
N ARG A 101 -7.61 9.12 -9.44
CA ARG A 101 -8.63 10.10 -9.00
C ARG A 101 -8.90 9.91 -7.51
N LEU A 102 -8.31 10.76 -6.70
CA LEU A 102 -8.36 10.67 -5.25
C LEU A 102 -9.42 11.60 -4.66
N ARG A 103 -10.26 11.07 -3.79
CA ARG A 103 -11.11 11.84 -2.88
C ARG A 103 -10.68 11.52 -1.45
N TYR A 104 -10.08 12.48 -0.79
CA TYR A 104 -9.60 12.30 0.59
C TYR A 104 -10.76 12.08 1.55
N LEU A 105 -10.51 11.24 2.53
CA LEU A 105 -11.45 10.82 3.56
C LEU A 105 -10.83 11.11 4.93
N PRO A 106 -11.65 11.18 6.00
CA PRO A 106 -11.13 11.19 7.35
C PRO A 106 -10.24 9.95 7.60
N THR A 107 -9.14 10.15 8.28
CA THR A 107 -8.24 9.06 8.67
C THR A 107 -8.81 8.31 9.86
N LEU A 108 -8.47 7.01 9.97
CA LEU A 108 -8.73 6.28 11.21
C LEU A 108 -7.92 6.87 12.36
N PRO A 109 -8.43 6.83 13.59
CA PRO A 109 -7.60 6.98 14.78
C PRO A 109 -6.41 6.04 14.71
N ALA A 110 -5.30 6.38 15.38
CA ALA A 110 -4.11 5.56 15.38
C ALA A 110 -4.41 4.13 15.86
N THR A 111 -4.64 3.23 14.91
CA THR A 111 -5.10 1.85 15.11
C THR A 111 -3.94 0.88 14.95
N TRP A 112 -3.83 -0.09 15.84
CA TRP A 112 -2.80 -1.11 15.77
C TRP A 112 -3.04 -2.09 14.64
N VAL A 113 -1.96 -2.41 13.92
CA VAL A 113 -1.97 -3.26 12.72
C VAL A 113 -0.86 -4.30 12.84
N VAL A 114 -1.20 -5.55 12.53
CA VAL A 114 -0.21 -6.59 12.26
C VAL A 114 -0.26 -6.89 10.77
N LEU A 115 0.88 -6.73 10.09
CA LEU A 115 1.08 -7.09 8.69
C LEU A 115 1.78 -8.44 8.64
N ALA A 116 1.36 -9.31 7.73
CA ALA A 116 2.01 -10.58 7.44
C ALA A 116 2.25 -10.69 5.93
N CYS A 117 3.52 -10.74 5.54
CA CYS A 117 3.96 -10.80 4.15
C CYS A 117 4.57 -12.18 3.89
N PRO A 118 3.84 -13.12 3.26
CA PRO A 118 4.40 -14.42 2.90
C PRO A 118 5.47 -14.25 1.82
N ASP A 119 6.45 -15.17 1.78
CA ASP A 119 7.45 -15.19 0.70
C ASP A 119 6.82 -15.71 -0.60
N ALA A 120 6.01 -14.85 -1.20
CA ALA A 120 5.32 -15.10 -2.46
C ALA A 120 5.24 -13.80 -3.26
N GLU A 121 5.21 -13.92 -4.58
CA GLU A 121 5.08 -12.77 -5.48
C GLU A 121 3.81 -12.88 -6.30
N VAL A 122 2.96 -11.86 -6.20
CA VAL A 122 1.76 -11.75 -7.03
C VAL A 122 1.98 -10.66 -8.06
N SER A 123 2.02 -11.07 -9.33
CA SER A 123 2.06 -10.11 -10.43
C SER A 123 0.73 -9.34 -10.51
N THR A 124 0.80 -8.02 -10.38
CA THR A 124 -0.37 -7.14 -10.55
C THR A 124 -1.03 -7.36 -11.90
N ALA A 125 -0.25 -7.49 -12.99
CA ALA A 125 -0.77 -7.75 -14.31
C ALA A 125 -1.52 -9.09 -14.37
N TRP A 126 -0.99 -10.14 -13.75
CA TRP A 126 -1.66 -11.44 -13.65
C TRP A 126 -2.97 -11.34 -12.87
N ALA A 127 -2.97 -10.64 -11.73
CA ALA A 127 -4.16 -10.50 -10.90
C ALA A 127 -5.31 -9.81 -11.66
N TYR A 128 -5.00 -8.71 -12.34
CA TYR A 128 -6.00 -8.00 -13.16
C TYR A 128 -6.48 -8.83 -14.37
N ALA A 129 -5.58 -9.54 -15.05
CA ALA A 129 -5.93 -10.36 -16.24
C ALA A 129 -6.82 -11.56 -15.89
N ASN A 130 -6.75 -12.07 -14.65
CA ASN A 130 -7.49 -13.24 -14.20
C ASN A 130 -8.67 -12.92 -13.28
N LEU A 131 -8.90 -11.65 -12.94
CA LEU A 131 -10.02 -11.25 -12.09
C LEU A 131 -11.34 -11.38 -12.84
N ASP A 132 -12.14 -12.36 -12.43
CA ASP A 132 -13.54 -12.46 -12.87
C ASP A 132 -14.46 -11.91 -11.78
N LEU A 133 -14.97 -10.71 -12.03
CA LEU A 133 -15.86 -10.05 -11.11
C LEU A 133 -17.19 -10.81 -10.87
N ALA A 134 -17.63 -11.67 -11.78
CA ALA A 134 -18.83 -12.48 -11.58
C ALA A 134 -18.63 -13.58 -10.53
N ARG A 135 -17.37 -14.01 -10.32
CA ARG A 135 -17.00 -15.05 -9.34
C ARG A 135 -16.63 -14.48 -7.97
N VAL A 136 -16.61 -13.15 -7.80
CA VAL A 136 -16.30 -12.53 -6.53
C VAL A 136 -17.50 -12.65 -5.57
N PRO A 137 -17.37 -13.37 -4.44
CA PRO A 137 -18.51 -13.70 -3.58
C PRO A 137 -19.04 -12.50 -2.79
N ARG A 138 -18.19 -11.51 -2.52
CA ARG A 138 -18.54 -10.28 -1.78
C ARG A 138 -17.97 -9.05 -2.49
N ARG A 139 -18.84 -8.07 -2.70
CA ARG A 139 -18.45 -6.75 -3.21
C ARG A 139 -18.23 -5.78 -2.05
N PRO A 140 -17.25 -4.86 -2.16
CA PRO A 140 -17.05 -3.83 -1.14
C PRO A 140 -18.27 -2.90 -1.08
N ASN A 141 -18.71 -2.57 0.14
CA ASN A 141 -19.67 -1.51 0.36
C ASN A 141 -18.92 -0.22 0.72
N THR A 142 -18.50 0.50 -0.30
CA THR A 142 -17.70 1.72 -0.14
C THR A 142 -18.43 2.79 0.67
N GLN A 143 -19.78 2.88 0.56
CA GLN A 143 -20.53 3.86 1.33
C GLN A 143 -20.46 3.55 2.83
N ARG A 144 -20.72 2.32 3.24
CA ARG A 144 -20.63 1.91 4.66
C ARG A 144 -19.22 2.08 5.20
N LEU A 145 -18.21 1.75 4.40
CA LEU A 145 -16.81 1.95 4.80
C LEU A 145 -16.50 3.44 5.05
N VAL A 146 -16.97 4.33 4.16
CA VAL A 146 -16.80 5.78 4.32
C VAL A 146 -17.57 6.32 5.54
N GLU A 147 -18.78 5.81 5.79
CA GLU A 147 -19.55 6.16 6.99
C GLU A 147 -18.84 5.73 8.27
N ALA A 148 -18.29 4.51 8.29
CA ALA A 148 -17.50 4.00 9.42
C ALA A 148 -16.23 4.82 9.67
N LEU A 149 -15.51 5.22 8.61
CA LEU A 149 -14.36 6.12 8.71
C LEU A 149 -14.73 7.47 9.31
N ARG A 150 -15.87 8.06 8.87
CA ARG A 150 -16.35 9.33 9.41
C ARG A 150 -16.78 9.25 10.87
N ALA A 151 -17.27 8.08 11.29
CA ALA A 151 -17.63 7.83 12.67
C ALA A 151 -16.43 7.42 13.55
N GLU A 152 -15.22 7.32 12.96
CA GLU A 152 -14.01 6.84 13.63
C GLU A 152 -14.21 5.44 14.28
N ASP A 153 -15.16 4.65 13.76
CA ASP A 153 -15.49 3.32 14.26
C ASP A 153 -14.59 2.26 13.59
N VAL A 154 -13.47 1.98 14.24
CA VAL A 154 -12.49 0.98 13.78
C VAL A 154 -13.12 -0.40 13.61
N ALA A 155 -14.04 -0.79 14.50
CA ALA A 155 -14.70 -2.10 14.42
C ALA A 155 -15.66 -2.18 13.21
N ALA A 156 -16.37 -1.08 12.90
CA ALA A 156 -17.19 -1.01 11.69
C ALA A 156 -16.33 -1.03 10.43
N VAL A 157 -15.21 -0.29 10.40
CA VAL A 157 -14.24 -0.35 9.29
C VAL A 157 -13.73 -1.78 9.09
N ALA A 158 -13.35 -2.46 10.17
CA ALA A 158 -12.86 -3.83 10.12
C ALA A 158 -13.88 -4.82 9.54
N ARG A 159 -15.18 -4.64 9.86
CA ARG A 159 -16.27 -5.45 9.28
C ARG A 159 -16.49 -5.22 7.78
N GLU A 160 -16.21 -4.00 7.31
CA GLU A 160 -16.39 -3.63 5.89
C GLU A 160 -15.15 -3.91 5.03
N LEU A 161 -14.04 -4.39 5.61
CA LEU A 161 -12.86 -4.79 4.84
C LEU A 161 -13.25 -5.82 3.77
N CYS A 162 -12.89 -5.55 2.52
CA CYS A 162 -13.20 -6.41 1.39
C CYS A 162 -12.18 -6.17 0.28
N ASN A 163 -11.54 -7.24 -0.18
CA ASN A 163 -10.63 -7.20 -1.33
C ASN A 163 -11.11 -8.20 -2.40
N VAL A 164 -11.45 -7.69 -3.58
CA VAL A 164 -11.99 -8.50 -4.68
C VAL A 164 -10.95 -9.44 -5.30
N PHE A 165 -9.66 -9.16 -5.14
CA PHE A 165 -8.58 -10.04 -5.60
C PHE A 165 -8.32 -11.20 -4.63
N GLU A 166 -8.70 -11.07 -3.36
CA GLU A 166 -8.34 -12.03 -2.31
C GLU A 166 -8.79 -13.47 -2.63
N PRO A 167 -10.02 -13.75 -3.12
CA PRO A 167 -10.41 -15.11 -3.48
C PRO A 167 -9.52 -15.71 -4.57
N LEU A 168 -9.28 -14.96 -5.67
CA LEU A 168 -8.42 -15.37 -6.78
C LEU A 168 -6.99 -15.67 -6.31
N VAL A 169 -6.43 -14.76 -5.52
CA VAL A 169 -5.04 -14.89 -5.05
C VAL A 169 -4.92 -16.04 -4.07
N SER A 170 -5.89 -16.24 -3.18
CA SER A 170 -5.89 -17.33 -2.20
C SER A 170 -6.00 -18.72 -2.85
N GLU A 171 -6.66 -18.86 -4.00
CA GLU A 171 -6.68 -20.12 -4.76
C GLU A 171 -5.26 -20.53 -5.20
N ARG A 172 -4.43 -19.57 -5.60
CA ARG A 172 -3.06 -19.83 -6.07
C ARG A 172 -2.03 -19.80 -4.95
N TYR A 173 -2.27 -19.00 -3.92
CA TYR A 173 -1.39 -18.78 -2.78
C TYR A 173 -2.16 -19.03 -1.47
N PRO A 174 -2.39 -20.30 -1.06
CA PRO A 174 -3.20 -20.65 0.12
C PRO A 174 -2.71 -20.03 1.43
N GLN A 175 -1.41 -19.68 1.52
CA GLN A 175 -0.84 -18.97 2.66
C GLN A 175 -1.50 -17.62 2.95
N VAL A 176 -2.10 -16.95 1.95
CA VAL A 176 -2.85 -15.71 2.13
C VAL A 176 -4.08 -15.94 3.01
N GLN A 177 -4.86 -16.98 2.69
CA GLN A 177 -6.03 -17.36 3.47
C GLN A 177 -5.64 -17.83 4.88
N GLU A 178 -4.56 -18.59 4.99
CA GLU A 178 -4.06 -19.09 6.28
C GLU A 178 -3.60 -17.94 7.20
N LEU A 179 -2.84 -16.98 6.68
CA LEU A 179 -2.41 -15.80 7.44
C LEU A 179 -3.60 -14.96 7.89
N LYS A 180 -4.60 -14.76 7.02
CA LYS A 180 -5.83 -14.06 7.38
C LYS A 180 -6.59 -14.76 8.50
N ARG A 181 -6.78 -16.08 8.40
CA ARG A 181 -7.42 -16.89 9.45
C ARG A 181 -6.70 -16.72 10.78
N ARG A 182 -5.38 -16.84 10.79
CA ARG A 182 -4.55 -16.69 12.00
C ARG A 182 -4.62 -15.32 12.62
N LEU A 183 -4.64 -14.24 11.82
CA LEU A 183 -4.84 -12.89 12.33
C LEU A 183 -6.21 -12.75 13.04
N LEU A 184 -7.28 -13.31 12.46
CA LEU A 184 -8.61 -13.30 13.05
C LEU A 184 -8.66 -14.12 14.35
N GLU A 185 -8.09 -15.31 14.38
CA GLU A 185 -7.98 -16.16 15.58
C GLU A 185 -7.14 -15.51 16.69
N ALA A 186 -6.15 -14.70 16.32
CA ALA A 186 -5.35 -13.92 17.25
C ALA A 186 -6.05 -12.67 17.78
N GLY A 187 -7.32 -12.43 17.40
CA GLY A 187 -8.16 -11.36 17.94
C GLY A 187 -8.20 -10.09 17.10
N ALA A 188 -7.84 -10.16 15.82
CA ALA A 188 -8.07 -9.01 14.93
C ALA A 188 -9.56 -8.73 14.78
N LEU A 189 -9.95 -7.44 14.83
CA LEU A 189 -11.31 -6.96 14.57
C LEU A 189 -11.77 -7.27 13.14
N GLY A 190 -10.83 -7.36 12.23
CA GLY A 190 -10.97 -7.77 10.85
C GLY A 190 -9.59 -7.89 10.19
N ALA A 191 -9.52 -8.71 9.14
CA ALA A 191 -8.30 -8.91 8.36
C ALA A 191 -8.61 -8.97 6.87
N SER A 192 -7.69 -8.51 6.04
CA SER A 192 -7.82 -8.53 4.58
C SER A 192 -6.45 -8.56 3.92
N MET A 193 -6.41 -9.09 2.69
CA MET A 193 -5.26 -8.92 1.81
C MET A 193 -5.20 -7.48 1.31
N THR A 194 -4.01 -6.93 1.13
CA THR A 194 -3.81 -5.57 0.61
C THR A 194 -3.46 -5.55 -0.89
N GLY A 195 -4.05 -4.64 -1.63
CA GLY A 195 -3.82 -4.48 -3.07
C GLY A 195 -4.09 -5.76 -3.85
N THR A 196 -3.18 -6.12 -4.74
CA THR A 196 -3.19 -7.42 -5.45
C THR A 196 -2.52 -8.54 -4.66
N GLY A 197 -2.14 -8.30 -3.40
CA GLY A 197 -1.51 -9.26 -2.52
C GLY A 197 0.02 -9.36 -2.71
N PRO A 198 0.64 -10.34 -2.05
CA PRO A 198 0.06 -11.33 -1.15
C PRO A 198 -0.01 -10.91 0.34
N ALA A 199 0.43 -9.68 0.70
CA ALA A 199 0.43 -9.27 2.09
C ALA A 199 -0.99 -9.19 2.67
N VAL A 200 -1.13 -9.62 3.91
CA VAL A 200 -2.38 -9.59 4.70
C VAL A 200 -2.18 -8.71 5.91
N PHE A 201 -3.20 -7.96 6.29
CA PHE A 201 -3.18 -7.17 7.51
C PHE A 201 -4.38 -7.48 8.40
N GLY A 202 -4.19 -7.32 9.70
CA GLY A 202 -5.25 -7.34 10.72
C GLY A 202 -5.29 -6.05 11.51
N LEU A 203 -6.50 -5.54 11.77
CA LEU A 203 -6.73 -4.40 12.65
C LEU A 203 -7.02 -4.90 14.06
N PHE A 204 -6.40 -4.28 15.07
CA PHE A 204 -6.52 -4.72 16.46
C PHE A 204 -7.08 -3.62 17.36
N PRO A 205 -7.84 -3.99 18.41
CA PRO A 205 -8.46 -3.03 19.32
C PRO A 205 -7.44 -2.30 20.20
N GLY A 206 -6.26 -2.89 20.43
CA GLY A 206 -5.25 -2.32 21.29
C GLY A 206 -3.85 -2.89 21.03
N GLU A 207 -2.86 -2.28 21.69
CA GLU A 207 -1.46 -2.70 21.57
C GLU A 207 -1.22 -4.11 22.09
N ALA A 208 -1.82 -4.45 23.21
CA ALA A 208 -1.59 -5.74 23.87
C ALA A 208 -2.05 -6.91 22.98
N GLU A 209 -3.21 -6.76 22.34
CA GLU A 209 -3.75 -7.75 21.39
C GLU A 209 -2.88 -7.85 20.16
N ALA A 210 -2.51 -6.71 19.56
CA ALA A 210 -1.68 -6.66 18.37
C ALA A 210 -0.28 -7.27 18.62
N ARG A 211 0.31 -6.99 19.78
CA ARG A 211 1.62 -7.52 20.16
C ARG A 211 1.59 -9.04 20.35
N ARG A 212 0.57 -9.57 21.05
CA ARG A 212 0.39 -11.03 21.19
C ARG A 212 0.22 -11.71 19.82
N ALA A 213 -0.58 -11.13 18.94
CA ALA A 213 -0.78 -11.63 17.58
C ALA A 213 0.53 -11.61 16.78
N TRP A 214 1.28 -10.52 16.85
CA TRP A 214 2.58 -10.38 16.19
C TRP A 214 3.59 -11.43 16.68
N GLU A 215 3.72 -11.62 18.00
CA GLU A 215 4.60 -12.63 18.57
C GLU A 215 4.23 -14.05 18.11
N ALA A 216 2.95 -14.40 18.17
CA ALA A 216 2.45 -15.71 17.77
C ALA A 216 2.65 -15.99 16.27
N LEU A 217 2.38 -15.01 15.40
CA LEU A 217 2.58 -15.16 13.97
C LEU A 217 4.07 -15.23 13.62
N ARG A 218 4.89 -14.36 14.19
CA ARG A 218 6.33 -14.34 13.94
C ARG A 218 7.03 -15.65 14.34
N ALA A 219 6.56 -16.29 15.40
CA ALA A 219 7.15 -17.56 15.87
C ALA A 219 6.79 -18.77 14.99
N SER A 220 5.74 -18.70 14.19
CA SER A 220 5.12 -19.88 13.59
C SER A 220 4.65 -19.70 12.13
N ALA A 221 4.82 -18.50 11.55
CA ALA A 221 4.48 -18.25 10.16
C ALA A 221 5.75 -18.20 9.30
N ASP A 222 5.66 -18.78 8.10
CA ASP A 222 6.65 -18.58 7.05
C ASP A 222 6.33 -17.28 6.30
N ALA A 223 6.50 -16.16 7.02
CA ALA A 223 6.16 -14.83 6.57
C ALA A 223 6.96 -13.78 7.33
N GLU A 224 7.26 -12.67 6.71
CA GLU A 224 7.71 -11.46 7.41
C GLU A 224 6.52 -10.85 8.14
N VAL A 225 6.62 -10.69 9.47
CA VAL A 225 5.52 -10.16 10.30
C VAL A 225 5.95 -8.85 10.96
N VAL A 226 5.17 -7.80 10.71
CA VAL A 226 5.44 -6.44 11.17
C VAL A 226 4.31 -5.95 12.05
N LEU A 227 4.65 -5.41 13.24
CA LEU A 227 3.73 -4.67 14.10
C LEU A 227 3.87 -3.18 13.80
N THR A 228 2.76 -2.52 13.50
CA THR A 228 2.72 -1.10 13.16
C THR A 228 1.40 -0.46 13.58
N ARG A 229 1.19 0.79 13.21
CA ARG A 229 -0.06 1.53 13.44
C ARG A 229 -0.48 2.26 12.17
N THR A 230 -1.79 2.50 12.02
CA THR A 230 -2.27 3.45 11.02
C THR A 230 -1.75 4.85 11.37
N PHE A 231 -1.45 5.60 10.34
CA PHE A 231 -1.00 6.98 10.50
C PHE A 231 -2.23 7.88 10.59
N ALA A 232 -2.40 8.58 11.73
CA ALA A 232 -3.59 9.36 11.97
C ALA A 232 -3.54 10.77 11.32
N GLU A 233 -2.39 11.43 11.33
CA GLU A 233 -2.14 12.72 10.61
C GLU A 233 -0.63 12.97 10.48
N LEU A 234 -0.22 13.59 9.35
CA LEU A 234 1.01 14.39 9.34
C LEU A 234 0.69 15.66 10.15
N GLU A 235 1.30 15.84 11.31
CA GLU A 235 1.38 17.17 11.90
C GLU A 235 1.97 18.10 10.84
N ARG A 236 1.15 19.00 10.33
CA ARG A 236 1.52 19.98 9.30
C ARG A 236 2.32 21.10 9.90
#